data_328871ff81b03b586a00e45e0e44eb69
#
_entry.id   328871ff81b03b586a00e45e0e44eb69
#
_cell.length_a   1.000
_cell.length_b   1.000
_cell.length_c   1.000
_cell.angle_alpha   90.00
_cell.angle_beta   90.00
_cell.angle_gamma   90.00
#
_symmetry.space_group_name_H-M   'P 1'
#
loop_
_entity.id
_entity.type
_entity.pdbx_description
1 polymer ?
#
loop_
_entity_poly.entity_id
_entity_poly.type
_entity_poly.pdbx_seq_one_letter_code
_entity_poly.pdbx_strand_id
1 'polypeptide(L)'
;MKLATRILIGGSPCTYWSIARGSNREVKTEGLGWELFRNYLIAKERFKPDFFLYENNSSASKDIQNQIKNELGGVLIHINSSLVSAQNRKRFYVCNWDNVSPTERGVQLKDILETNKAVVENEKSYCLMAGRTGNTRDYLKKHHSQIAFEPIKIGSISKKEGQANRVYSSYGKSVCLMGNGGGQGGHTGLYFTPLPQELVGLVCDKGKIYNVENGILFTKFGNFNVNLDDGLYLIRKLTIKECCRLQTLPDNYCDCPEVSNTQKYKGLGNGWTAEVIIHLLKEGLKNISRNEPIEVLSMYDGIGTGRYCFDKLGFKNITYKAYEIDKYAKQIAKYNYPDVVECGDAFDVRSDEWNYKLIN
;
A
#
# COMPACT_ATOMS: atom_id res chain seq x y z
N MET A 1 -7.08 39.00 6.03
CA MET A 1 -6.32 37.90 5.43
C MET A 1 -7.03 36.61 5.79
N LYS A 2 -7.43 35.80 4.80
CA LYS A 2 -8.02 34.47 5.07
C LYS A 2 -6.90 33.59 5.62
N LEU A 3 -7.10 33.01 6.80
CA LEU A 3 -6.16 32.04 7.38
C LEU A 3 -6.09 30.82 6.45
N ALA A 4 -4.92 30.21 6.31
CA ALA A 4 -4.76 28.99 5.53
C ALA A 4 -5.67 27.89 6.07
N THR A 5 -6.26 27.09 5.18
CA THR A 5 -7.00 25.88 5.58
C THR A 5 -6.01 24.85 6.13
N ARG A 6 -6.25 24.39 7.36
CA ARG A 6 -5.38 23.43 8.06
C ARG A 6 -5.86 22.00 7.87
N ILE A 7 -4.96 21.14 7.47
CA ILE A 7 -5.25 19.75 7.18
C ILE A 7 -4.26 18.86 7.92
N LEU A 8 -4.76 17.94 8.73
CA LEU A 8 -3.94 16.93 9.41
C LEU A 8 -4.13 15.59 8.71
N ILE A 9 -3.04 15.00 8.26
CA ILE A 9 -3.06 13.65 7.70
C ILE A 9 -2.07 12.76 8.42
N GLY A 10 -2.23 11.44 8.33
CA GLY A 10 -1.25 10.51 8.86
C GLY A 10 -1.81 9.16 9.20
N GLY A 11 -0.91 8.28 9.66
CA GLY A 11 -1.26 6.95 10.13
C GLY A 11 -0.15 6.40 11.00
N SER A 12 -0.42 6.14 12.27
CA SER A 12 0.61 5.60 13.17
C SER A 12 1.09 4.23 12.68
N PRO A 13 2.37 3.87 12.94
CA PRO A 13 2.92 2.61 12.51
C PRO A 13 2.04 1.41 12.87
N CYS A 14 1.57 0.66 11.86
CA CYS A 14 0.63 -0.45 12.02
C CYS A 14 1.27 -1.72 12.57
N THR A 15 2.59 -1.74 12.80
CA THR A 15 3.36 -2.92 13.20
C THR A 15 2.79 -3.60 14.44
N TYR A 16 2.32 -2.82 15.40
CA TYR A 16 1.84 -3.32 16.69
C TYR A 16 0.45 -3.99 16.59
N TRP A 17 -0.37 -3.58 15.64
CA TRP A 17 -1.75 -4.04 15.45
C TRP A 17 -1.92 -5.03 14.30
N SER A 18 -0.86 -5.25 13.53
CA SER A 18 -0.88 -6.18 12.40
C SER A 18 -0.92 -7.64 12.84
N ILE A 19 -1.73 -8.46 12.16
CA ILE A 19 -1.73 -9.92 12.32
C ILE A 19 -0.37 -10.55 12.00
N ALA A 20 0.47 -9.88 11.22
CA ALA A 20 1.84 -10.34 10.92
C ALA A 20 2.74 -10.45 12.16
N ARG A 21 2.37 -9.81 13.28
CA ARG A 21 3.10 -9.87 14.55
C ARG A 21 2.81 -11.14 15.36
N GLY A 22 1.82 -11.92 14.97
CA GLY A 22 1.44 -13.16 15.65
C GLY A 22 0.95 -12.93 17.09
N SER A 23 1.42 -13.73 18.04
CA SER A 23 1.02 -13.68 19.47
C SER A 23 1.41 -12.38 20.18
N ASN A 24 2.40 -11.64 19.69
CA ASN A 24 2.85 -10.37 20.27
C ASN A 24 2.04 -9.16 19.78
N ARG A 25 0.93 -9.38 19.13
CA ARG A 25 0.05 -8.34 18.62
C ARG A 25 -0.71 -7.66 19.77
N GLU A 26 -0.70 -6.33 19.77
CA GLU A 26 -1.52 -5.54 20.67
C GLU A 26 -2.99 -5.58 20.18
N VAL A 27 -3.90 -5.92 21.06
CA VAL A 27 -5.36 -6.02 20.77
C VAL A 27 -6.19 -5.07 21.62
N LYS A 28 -5.58 -4.40 22.58
CA LYS A 28 -6.20 -3.40 23.47
C LYS A 28 -5.68 -2.00 23.16
N THR A 29 -6.36 -0.99 23.69
CA THR A 29 -5.99 0.42 23.60
C THR A 29 -4.87 0.80 24.59
N GLU A 30 -3.81 0.03 24.57
CA GLU A 30 -2.62 0.16 25.42
C GLU A 30 -1.38 -0.25 24.63
N GLY A 31 -0.19 0.03 25.17
CA GLY A 31 1.07 -0.32 24.55
C GLY A 31 1.58 0.73 23.56
N LEU A 32 2.69 0.43 22.90
CA LEU A 32 3.39 1.42 22.06
C LEU A 32 2.58 1.80 20.82
N GLY A 33 1.80 0.86 20.26
CA GLY A 33 0.92 1.17 19.12
C GLY A 33 -0.12 2.24 19.48
N TRP A 34 -0.69 2.15 20.69
CA TRP A 34 -1.62 3.15 21.18
C TRP A 34 -0.94 4.49 21.47
N GLU A 35 0.26 4.49 22.06
CA GLU A 35 1.03 5.72 22.31
C GLU A 35 1.39 6.45 21.01
N LEU A 36 1.71 5.70 19.94
CA LEU A 36 1.95 6.29 18.63
C LEU A 36 0.67 6.91 18.04
N PHE A 37 -0.50 6.29 18.25
CA PHE A 37 -1.77 6.92 17.88
C PHE A 37 -2.04 8.19 18.70
N ARG A 38 -1.73 8.18 20.01
CA ARG A 38 -1.92 9.36 20.87
C ARG A 38 -1.14 10.58 20.38
N ASN A 39 0.03 10.40 19.76
CA ASN A 39 0.76 11.53 19.15
C ASN A 39 -0.05 12.19 18.04
N TYR A 40 -0.76 11.41 17.22
CA TYR A 40 -1.67 11.96 16.20
C TYR A 40 -2.85 12.72 16.85
N LEU A 41 -3.42 12.17 17.91
CA LEU A 41 -4.51 12.81 18.65
C LEU A 41 -4.06 14.15 19.26
N ILE A 42 -2.91 14.18 19.94
CA ILE A 42 -2.31 15.41 20.51
C ILE A 42 -2.04 16.44 19.39
N ALA A 43 -1.46 15.99 18.27
CA ALA A 43 -1.26 16.87 17.12
C ALA A 43 -2.60 17.45 16.62
N LYS A 44 -3.67 16.65 16.55
CA LYS A 44 -5.01 17.13 16.17
C LYS A 44 -5.54 18.20 17.13
N GLU A 45 -5.44 17.96 18.45
CA GLU A 45 -5.90 18.90 19.46
C GLU A 45 -5.14 20.25 19.43
N ARG A 46 -3.83 20.21 19.23
CA ARG A 46 -2.95 21.39 19.26
C ARG A 46 -2.91 22.13 17.91
N PHE A 47 -2.91 21.42 16.79
CA PHE A 47 -2.92 21.99 15.44
C PHE A 47 -4.31 22.54 15.07
N LYS A 48 -5.39 21.97 15.63
CA LYS A 48 -6.80 22.33 15.37
C LYS A 48 -7.10 22.37 13.87
N PRO A 49 -6.96 21.24 13.16
CA PRO A 49 -7.17 21.18 11.72
C PRO A 49 -8.66 21.38 11.36
N ASP A 50 -8.93 22.01 10.21
CA ASP A 50 -10.26 22.09 9.62
C ASP A 50 -10.67 20.71 9.06
N PHE A 51 -9.70 19.97 8.53
CA PHE A 51 -9.88 18.61 7.98
C PHE A 51 -8.81 17.67 8.53
N PHE A 52 -9.21 16.43 8.85
CA PHE A 52 -8.24 15.41 9.23
C PHE A 52 -8.53 14.05 8.57
N LEU A 53 -7.47 13.32 8.26
CA LEU A 53 -7.50 11.95 7.74
C LEU A 53 -6.48 11.09 8.49
N TYR A 54 -6.97 10.07 9.18
CA TYR A 54 -6.16 9.05 9.83
C TYR A 54 -6.31 7.70 9.11
N GLU A 55 -5.22 6.97 8.93
CA GLU A 55 -5.21 5.64 8.28
C GLU A 55 -4.55 4.60 9.18
N ASN A 56 -5.06 3.36 9.19
CA ASN A 56 -4.32 2.23 9.72
C ASN A 56 -4.80 0.87 9.13
N ASN A 57 -4.14 -0.21 9.55
CA ASN A 57 -4.40 -1.55 9.06
C ASN A 57 -5.76 -2.07 9.55
N SER A 58 -6.63 -2.53 8.64
CA SER A 58 -7.93 -3.14 8.97
C SER A 58 -7.83 -4.40 9.84
N SER A 59 -6.64 -4.97 10.02
CA SER A 59 -6.45 -6.09 10.94
C SER A 59 -6.37 -5.68 12.42
N ALA A 60 -6.26 -4.39 12.76
CA ALA A 60 -6.42 -3.94 14.14
C ALA A 60 -7.73 -4.47 14.75
N SER A 61 -7.76 -4.74 16.06
CA SER A 61 -9.00 -5.20 16.70
C SER A 61 -10.13 -4.20 16.52
N LYS A 62 -11.37 -4.65 16.51
CA LYS A 62 -12.53 -3.77 16.39
C LYS A 62 -12.59 -2.75 17.53
N ASP A 63 -12.16 -3.14 18.73
CA ASP A 63 -12.10 -2.26 19.89
C ASP A 63 -11.14 -1.09 19.66
N ILE A 64 -9.93 -1.37 19.16
CA ILE A 64 -8.96 -0.33 18.77
C ILE A 64 -9.55 0.58 17.69
N GLN A 65 -10.16 0.02 16.64
CA GLN A 65 -10.74 0.82 15.56
C GLN A 65 -11.88 1.72 16.05
N ASN A 66 -12.77 1.19 16.88
CA ASN A 66 -13.88 1.94 17.46
C ASN A 66 -13.39 3.04 18.41
N GLN A 67 -12.37 2.73 19.23
CA GLN A 67 -11.81 3.73 20.14
C GLN A 67 -11.14 4.85 19.35
N ILE A 68 -10.34 4.54 18.31
CA ILE A 68 -9.74 5.55 17.42
C ILE A 68 -10.83 6.43 16.79
N LYS A 69 -11.91 5.82 16.28
CA LYS A 69 -13.05 6.57 15.75
C LYS A 69 -13.63 7.54 16.78
N ASN A 70 -13.84 7.07 18.01
CA ASN A 70 -14.44 7.87 19.08
C ASN A 70 -13.54 9.02 19.52
N GLU A 71 -12.24 8.74 19.75
CA GLU A 71 -11.25 9.75 20.13
C GLU A 71 -11.07 10.84 19.06
N LEU A 72 -11.08 10.46 17.79
CA LEU A 72 -10.97 11.40 16.70
C LEU A 72 -12.29 12.13 16.39
N GLY A 73 -13.44 11.59 16.82
CA GLY A 73 -14.74 12.17 16.52
C GLY A 73 -15.05 12.22 15.03
N GLY A 74 -14.76 11.15 14.30
CA GLY A 74 -14.88 11.10 12.84
C GLY A 74 -15.71 9.93 12.31
N VAL A 75 -15.78 9.83 10.99
CA VAL A 75 -16.41 8.74 10.25
C VAL A 75 -15.38 7.67 9.94
N LEU A 76 -15.66 6.42 10.32
CA LEU A 76 -14.81 5.27 10.03
C LEU A 76 -15.28 4.59 8.75
N ILE A 77 -14.35 4.40 7.80
CA ILE A 77 -14.59 3.66 6.56
C ILE A 77 -13.50 2.62 6.32
N HIS A 78 -13.86 1.46 5.77
CA HIS A 78 -12.94 0.43 5.33
C HIS A 78 -12.83 0.45 3.82
N ILE A 79 -11.61 0.57 3.30
CA ILE A 79 -11.35 0.52 1.85
C ILE A 79 -10.28 -0.53 1.58
N ASN A 80 -10.52 -1.35 0.55
CA ASN A 80 -9.51 -2.20 -0.01
C ASN A 80 -8.90 -1.51 -1.24
N SER A 81 -7.59 -1.31 -1.26
CA SER A 81 -6.88 -0.72 -2.41
C SER A 81 -7.09 -1.48 -3.72
N SER A 82 -7.56 -2.74 -3.66
CA SER A 82 -7.91 -3.51 -4.86
C SER A 82 -8.96 -2.84 -5.76
N LEU A 83 -9.73 -1.91 -5.22
CA LEU A 83 -10.68 -1.10 -6.01
C LEU A 83 -9.97 -0.20 -7.02
N VAL A 84 -8.78 0.31 -6.71
CA VAL A 84 -8.06 1.29 -7.54
C VAL A 84 -6.66 0.83 -7.99
N SER A 85 -6.21 -0.33 -7.51
CA SER A 85 -4.88 -0.88 -7.74
C SER A 85 -4.93 -2.38 -7.97
N ALA A 86 -3.85 -2.95 -8.48
CA ALA A 86 -3.66 -4.39 -8.53
C ALA A 86 -3.30 -5.02 -7.17
N GLN A 87 -3.40 -4.28 -6.06
CA GLN A 87 -3.00 -4.70 -4.73
C GLN A 87 -4.20 -4.97 -3.81
N ASN A 88 -4.24 -6.14 -3.18
CA ASN A 88 -5.18 -6.43 -2.10
C ASN A 88 -4.61 -5.87 -0.78
N ARG A 89 -5.04 -4.65 -0.38
CA ARG A 89 -4.58 -3.92 0.79
C ARG A 89 -5.76 -3.31 1.54
N LYS A 90 -6.24 -4.02 2.56
CA LYS A 90 -7.35 -3.58 3.39
C LYS A 90 -6.88 -2.61 4.46
N ARG A 91 -7.48 -1.43 4.50
CA ARG A 91 -7.19 -0.37 5.48
C ARG A 91 -8.48 0.21 6.02
N PHE A 92 -8.41 0.75 7.24
CA PHE A 92 -9.47 1.62 7.74
C PHE A 92 -8.97 3.05 7.79
N TYR A 93 -9.92 3.96 7.62
CA TYR A 93 -9.69 5.40 7.61
C TYR A 93 -10.68 6.05 8.56
N VAL A 94 -10.25 7.13 9.23
CA VAL A 94 -11.12 7.97 10.04
C VAL A 94 -10.90 9.43 9.63
N CYS A 95 -11.97 10.13 9.28
CA CYS A 95 -11.92 11.53 8.85
C CYS A 95 -13.17 12.29 9.30
N ASN A 96 -13.16 13.61 9.24
CA ASN A 96 -14.28 14.45 9.67
C ASN A 96 -15.22 14.88 8.54
N TRP A 97 -15.30 14.10 7.48
CA TRP A 97 -16.25 14.27 6.38
C TRP A 97 -16.84 12.93 5.94
N ASP A 98 -18.00 12.98 5.30
CA ASP A 98 -18.65 11.79 4.76
C ASP A 98 -17.90 11.27 3.54
N ASN A 99 -17.73 9.97 3.48
CA ASN A 99 -17.01 9.29 2.43
C ASN A 99 -17.77 8.12 1.84
N VAL A 100 -17.45 7.83 0.59
CA VAL A 100 -17.87 6.61 -0.12
C VAL A 100 -16.62 5.87 -0.60
N SER A 101 -16.73 4.57 -0.77
CA SER A 101 -15.63 3.79 -1.37
C SER A 101 -15.41 4.20 -2.82
N PRO A 102 -14.16 4.21 -3.30
CA PRO A 102 -13.89 4.47 -4.72
C PRO A 102 -14.51 3.38 -5.60
N THR A 103 -14.88 3.75 -6.82
CA THR A 103 -15.35 2.81 -7.84
C THR A 103 -14.23 1.86 -8.25
N GLU A 104 -14.57 0.60 -8.45
CA GLU A 104 -13.61 -0.39 -8.91
C GLU A 104 -13.11 -0.08 -10.33
N ARG A 105 -11.78 -0.09 -10.51
CA ARG A 105 -11.12 0.17 -11.80
C ARG A 105 -10.69 -1.10 -12.52
N GLY A 106 -10.89 -2.29 -11.94
CA GLY A 106 -10.56 -3.57 -12.56
C GLY A 106 -9.06 -3.83 -12.79
N VAL A 107 -8.16 -3.01 -12.23
CA VAL A 107 -6.70 -3.14 -12.43
C VAL A 107 -6.20 -4.49 -11.94
N GLN A 108 -5.51 -5.24 -12.80
CA GLN A 108 -4.94 -6.55 -12.51
C GLN A 108 -3.41 -6.47 -12.36
N LEU A 109 -2.81 -7.52 -11.82
CA LEU A 109 -1.36 -7.55 -11.62
C LEU A 109 -0.59 -7.49 -12.96
N LYS A 110 -1.11 -8.11 -14.03
CA LYS A 110 -0.52 -8.03 -15.37
C LYS A 110 -0.41 -6.60 -15.90
N ASP A 111 -1.35 -5.73 -15.52
CA ASP A 111 -1.42 -4.34 -16.02
C ASP A 111 -0.31 -3.47 -15.43
N ILE A 112 0.32 -3.90 -14.35
CA ILE A 112 1.38 -3.14 -13.67
C ILE A 112 2.79 -3.69 -13.96
N LEU A 113 2.92 -4.83 -14.67
CA LEU A 113 4.22 -5.43 -14.97
C LEU A 113 4.99 -4.59 -16.01
N GLU A 114 6.33 -4.56 -15.87
CA GLU A 114 7.21 -3.82 -16.79
C GLU A 114 7.39 -4.53 -18.15
N THR A 115 7.10 -5.83 -18.24
CA THR A 115 7.30 -6.61 -19.44
C THR A 115 6.12 -6.48 -20.40
N ASN A 116 6.27 -5.68 -21.45
CA ASN A 116 5.32 -5.55 -22.57
C ASN A 116 5.22 -6.79 -23.46
N LYS A 117 5.92 -7.89 -23.15
CA LYS A 117 5.99 -9.12 -23.95
C LYS A 117 5.42 -10.35 -23.25
N ALA A 118 4.63 -10.20 -22.21
CA ALA A 118 3.74 -11.27 -21.85
C ALA A 118 2.64 -11.34 -22.93
N VAL A 119 2.88 -12.09 -23.97
CA VAL A 119 1.90 -12.39 -25.00
C VAL A 119 0.81 -13.21 -24.32
N VAL A 120 -0.24 -12.55 -23.96
CA VAL A 120 -1.48 -13.18 -23.53
C VAL A 120 -2.33 -13.32 -24.80
N GLU A 121 -2.21 -14.43 -25.47
CA GLU A 121 -3.06 -14.77 -26.61
C GLU A 121 -4.48 -15.18 -26.23
N ASN A 122 -5.02 -14.76 -25.09
CA ASN A 122 -6.42 -15.00 -24.80
C ASN A 122 -7.04 -13.82 -24.06
N GLU A 123 -7.88 -13.07 -24.76
CA GLU A 123 -8.70 -11.97 -24.24
C GLU A 123 -9.72 -12.38 -23.15
N LYS A 124 -9.79 -13.66 -22.79
CA LYS A 124 -10.75 -14.17 -21.79
C LYS A 124 -10.05 -15.08 -20.79
N SER A 125 -9.44 -14.52 -19.77
CA SER A 125 -9.12 -15.33 -18.61
C SER A 125 -10.41 -15.58 -17.82
N TYR A 126 -10.84 -16.82 -17.77
CA TYR A 126 -11.84 -17.24 -16.81
C TYR A 126 -11.22 -17.14 -15.42
N CYS A 127 -11.89 -16.44 -14.51
CA CYS A 127 -11.57 -16.53 -13.10
C CYS A 127 -11.72 -18.01 -12.68
N LEU A 128 -10.60 -18.68 -12.45
CA LEU A 128 -10.61 -20.00 -11.84
C LEU A 128 -10.96 -19.86 -10.38
N MET A 129 -12.19 -20.20 -10.05
CA MET A 129 -12.62 -20.33 -8.67
C MET A 129 -12.21 -21.69 -8.12
N ALA A 130 -11.24 -21.70 -7.21
CA ALA A 130 -10.96 -22.86 -6.37
C ALA A 130 -12.07 -22.95 -5.33
N GLY A 131 -13.07 -23.79 -5.58
CA GLY A 131 -14.13 -24.07 -4.62
C GLY A 131 -15.31 -24.76 -5.28
N ARG A 132 -15.47 -26.04 -5.02
CA ARG A 132 -16.70 -26.76 -5.35
C ARG A 132 -17.86 -26.06 -4.68
N THR A 133 -18.74 -25.43 -5.44
CA THR A 133 -20.21 -25.49 -5.29
C THR A 133 -20.86 -24.43 -6.17
N GLY A 134 -21.76 -24.87 -7.04
CA GLY A 134 -22.91 -24.13 -7.51
C GLY A 134 -22.67 -22.84 -8.31
N ASN A 135 -23.14 -22.87 -9.51
CA ASN A 135 -23.46 -21.80 -10.47
C ASN A 135 -22.91 -20.39 -10.17
N THR A 136 -21.72 -20.14 -10.65
CA THR A 136 -20.93 -18.92 -10.46
C THR A 136 -21.64 -17.64 -10.95
N ARG A 137 -22.52 -17.74 -11.94
CA ARG A 137 -23.27 -16.60 -12.51
C ARG A 137 -24.25 -15.97 -11.51
N ASP A 138 -24.87 -16.74 -10.65
CA ASP A 138 -25.85 -16.24 -9.69
C ASP A 138 -25.20 -15.61 -8.46
N TYR A 139 -24.00 -16.10 -8.09
CA TYR A 139 -23.19 -15.49 -7.02
C TYR A 139 -22.66 -14.11 -7.41
N LEU A 140 -22.16 -13.96 -8.62
CA LEU A 140 -21.68 -12.68 -9.16
C LEU A 140 -22.79 -11.64 -9.33
N LYS A 141 -24.02 -12.07 -9.66
CA LYS A 141 -25.17 -11.19 -9.77
C LYS A 141 -25.74 -10.70 -8.44
N LYS A 142 -25.60 -11.45 -7.37
CA LYS A 142 -26.16 -11.14 -6.04
C LYS A 142 -25.28 -10.28 -5.14
N HIS A 143 -23.98 -10.19 -5.40
CA HIS A 143 -23.00 -9.56 -4.49
C HIS A 143 -22.07 -8.55 -5.17
N HIS A 144 -22.60 -7.70 -6.05
CA HIS A 144 -21.85 -6.68 -6.78
C HIS A 144 -21.01 -5.70 -5.91
N SER A 145 -21.26 -5.61 -4.61
CA SER A 145 -20.55 -4.71 -3.69
C SER A 145 -19.47 -5.39 -2.85
N GLN A 146 -19.24 -6.70 -2.99
CA GLN A 146 -18.36 -7.48 -2.10
C GLN A 146 -17.41 -8.44 -2.82
N ILE A 147 -17.13 -8.27 -4.09
CA ILE A 147 -16.14 -9.10 -4.79
C ILE A 147 -14.74 -8.57 -4.43
N ALA A 148 -14.15 -9.14 -3.38
CA ALA A 148 -12.73 -9.01 -3.12
C ALA A 148 -11.99 -9.91 -4.11
N PHE A 149 -11.26 -9.33 -5.05
CA PHE A 149 -10.32 -10.08 -5.88
C PHE A 149 -9.10 -10.44 -5.03
N GLU A 150 -9.07 -11.67 -4.52
CA GLU A 150 -7.91 -12.16 -3.77
C GLU A 150 -6.77 -12.57 -4.71
N PRO A 151 -5.51 -12.42 -4.30
CA PRO A 151 -4.38 -12.93 -5.07
C PRO A 151 -4.52 -14.44 -5.27
N ILE A 152 -4.35 -14.90 -6.52
CA ILE A 152 -4.42 -16.33 -6.82
C ILE A 152 -3.06 -16.95 -6.46
N LYS A 153 -3.04 -17.77 -5.40
CA LYS A 153 -1.86 -18.56 -5.04
C LYS A 153 -1.76 -19.76 -6.00
N ILE A 154 -0.67 -19.85 -6.75
CA ILE A 154 -0.42 -20.95 -7.70
C ILE A 154 0.34 -22.09 -7.01
N GLY A 155 1.25 -21.77 -6.09
CA GLY A 155 2.08 -22.77 -5.42
C GLY A 155 3.08 -22.16 -4.45
N SER A 156 4.11 -22.95 -4.13
CA SER A 156 5.21 -22.52 -3.28
C SER A 156 6.53 -23.13 -3.78
N ILE A 157 7.61 -22.38 -3.73
CA ILE A 157 8.95 -22.85 -4.14
C ILE A 157 9.72 -23.56 -3.02
N SER A 158 9.12 -23.74 -1.87
CA SER A 158 9.71 -24.51 -0.77
C SER A 158 8.65 -25.20 0.08
N LYS A 159 9.08 -26.20 0.85
CA LYS A 159 8.21 -26.90 1.81
C LYS A 159 7.71 -25.98 2.93
N LYS A 160 8.40 -24.85 3.18
CA LYS A 160 7.94 -23.83 4.13
C LYS A 160 7.00 -22.87 3.38
N GLU A 161 5.73 -22.93 3.69
CA GLU A 161 4.70 -22.06 3.08
C GLU A 161 4.70 -20.61 3.60
N GLY A 162 5.87 -20.06 3.93
CA GLY A 162 6.01 -18.64 4.24
C GLY A 162 5.65 -17.76 3.03
N GLN A 163 5.17 -16.56 3.26
CA GLN A 163 4.76 -15.63 2.19
C GLN A 163 5.87 -15.38 1.17
N ALA A 164 7.14 -15.36 1.61
CA ALA A 164 8.31 -15.18 0.75
C ALA A 164 8.53 -16.30 -0.28
N ASN A 165 7.93 -17.47 -0.08
CA ASN A 165 8.09 -18.65 -0.94
C ASN A 165 6.84 -18.96 -1.77
N ARG A 166 5.72 -18.29 -1.52
CA ARG A 166 4.48 -18.46 -2.28
C ARG A 166 4.59 -17.80 -3.62
N VAL A 167 4.05 -18.47 -4.63
CA VAL A 167 4.01 -17.99 -6.00
C VAL A 167 2.59 -17.70 -6.42
N TYR A 168 2.38 -16.58 -7.07
CA TYR A 168 1.06 -16.08 -7.46
C TYR A 168 0.99 -15.89 -8.97
N SER A 169 -0.21 -15.98 -9.52
CA SER A 169 -0.48 -15.64 -10.90
C SER A 169 -0.39 -14.13 -11.13
N SER A 170 0.19 -13.71 -12.26
CA SER A 170 0.13 -12.34 -12.72
C SER A 170 -1.27 -11.88 -13.16
N TYR A 171 -2.20 -12.82 -13.32
CA TYR A 171 -3.60 -12.52 -13.71
C TYR A 171 -4.52 -12.14 -12.53
N GLY A 172 -4.04 -12.24 -11.30
CA GLY A 172 -4.79 -11.88 -10.11
C GLY A 172 -4.34 -10.55 -9.48
N LYS A 173 -4.86 -10.25 -8.29
CA LYS A 173 -4.39 -9.12 -7.48
C LYS A 173 -3.14 -9.52 -6.70
N SER A 174 -2.19 -8.60 -6.54
CA SER A 174 -1.00 -8.86 -5.72
C SER A 174 -1.36 -8.95 -4.23
N VAL A 175 -0.52 -9.62 -3.46
CA VAL A 175 -0.57 -9.53 -1.99
C VAL A 175 -0.17 -8.12 -1.54
N CYS A 176 -0.54 -7.78 -0.29
CA CYS A 176 -0.15 -6.52 0.33
C CYS A 176 1.37 -6.39 0.39
N LEU A 177 1.93 -5.26 -0.04
CA LEU A 177 3.33 -4.93 0.16
C LEU A 177 3.64 -4.80 1.65
N MET A 178 4.76 -5.33 2.08
CA MET A 178 5.22 -5.28 3.47
C MET A 178 6.57 -4.59 3.58
N GLY A 179 6.77 -3.86 4.66
CA GLY A 179 7.95 -3.02 4.88
C GLY A 179 9.30 -3.74 4.97
N ASN A 180 9.31 -5.08 5.10
CA ASN A 180 10.53 -5.90 5.16
C ASN A 180 10.70 -6.76 3.89
N GLY A 181 10.36 -6.22 2.73
CA GLY A 181 10.34 -6.92 1.45
C GLY A 181 11.70 -7.29 0.84
N GLY A 182 12.74 -7.43 1.64
CA GLY A 182 14.06 -7.88 1.14
C GLY A 182 14.15 -9.40 0.92
N GLY A 183 15.15 -9.84 0.15
CA GLY A 183 15.42 -11.25 -0.11
C GLY A 183 14.63 -11.89 -1.25
N GLN A 184 14.67 -13.22 -1.35
CA GLN A 184 13.98 -13.98 -2.39
C GLN A 184 12.47 -13.95 -2.15
N GLY A 185 11.72 -13.25 -3.01
CA GLY A 185 10.28 -13.03 -2.85
C GLY A 185 9.90 -12.10 -1.69
N GLY A 186 10.80 -11.84 -0.74
CA GLY A 186 10.54 -11.04 0.44
C GLY A 186 9.22 -11.42 1.11
N HIS A 187 8.48 -10.45 1.62
CA HIS A 187 7.11 -10.66 2.09
C HIS A 187 6.05 -10.26 1.05
N THR A 188 6.46 -10.02 -0.20
CA THR A 188 5.57 -9.61 -1.30
C THR A 188 5.11 -10.79 -2.17
N GLY A 189 5.69 -11.97 -1.97
CA GLY A 189 5.44 -13.14 -2.83
C GLY A 189 6.29 -13.14 -4.10
N LEU A 190 6.15 -14.19 -4.88
CA LEU A 190 6.76 -14.39 -6.18
C LEU A 190 5.67 -14.44 -7.24
N TYR A 191 6.00 -14.05 -8.50
CA TYR A 191 5.04 -14.01 -9.60
C TYR A 191 5.60 -14.72 -10.81
N PHE A 192 4.75 -15.49 -11.48
CA PHE A 192 5.08 -16.12 -12.75
C PHE A 192 4.86 -15.19 -13.92
N THR A 193 5.83 -15.20 -14.83
CA THR A 193 5.68 -14.63 -16.16
C THR A 193 6.17 -15.69 -17.14
N PRO A 194 5.37 -16.09 -18.17
CA PRO A 194 5.85 -16.96 -19.22
C PRO A 194 7.10 -16.36 -19.87
N LEU A 195 8.13 -17.19 -20.08
CA LEU A 195 9.33 -16.75 -20.75
C LEU A 195 9.12 -16.91 -22.27
N PRO A 196 9.23 -15.84 -23.08
CA PRO A 196 9.21 -15.98 -24.53
C PRO A 196 10.32 -16.95 -24.98
N GLN A 197 10.00 -17.81 -25.95
CA GLN A 197 10.91 -18.88 -26.41
C GLN A 197 12.27 -18.32 -26.90
N GLU A 198 12.29 -17.08 -27.38
CA GLU A 198 13.48 -16.34 -27.81
C GLU A 198 14.45 -15.98 -26.67
N LEU A 199 13.98 -16.05 -25.42
CA LEU A 199 14.78 -15.76 -24.23
C LEU A 199 15.26 -17.03 -23.51
N VAL A 200 14.93 -18.20 -24.05
CA VAL A 200 15.41 -19.48 -23.54
C VAL A 200 16.92 -19.55 -23.74
N GLY A 201 17.68 -19.49 -22.65
CA GLY A 201 19.15 -19.48 -22.66
C GLY A 201 19.78 -18.13 -22.32
N LEU A 202 19.02 -17.04 -22.23
CA LEU A 202 19.50 -15.79 -21.64
C LEU A 202 19.39 -15.86 -20.12
N VAL A 203 20.52 -15.88 -19.45
CA VAL A 203 20.59 -15.84 -17.98
C VAL A 203 20.05 -14.50 -17.52
N CYS A 204 18.85 -14.47 -16.99
CA CYS A 204 18.35 -13.28 -16.30
C CYS A 204 19.03 -13.14 -14.94
N ASP A 205 19.83 -12.12 -14.74
CA ASP A 205 20.55 -11.79 -13.50
C ASP A 205 19.65 -11.66 -12.26
N LYS A 206 18.34 -11.60 -12.40
CA LYS A 206 17.39 -11.25 -11.33
C LYS A 206 16.30 -12.27 -11.02
N GLY A 207 16.27 -13.40 -11.70
CA GLY A 207 15.28 -14.44 -11.46
C GLY A 207 15.81 -15.84 -11.78
N LYS A 208 15.12 -16.88 -11.26
CA LYS A 208 15.41 -18.28 -11.60
C LYS A 208 14.38 -18.75 -12.61
N ILE A 209 14.84 -19.50 -13.63
CA ILE A 209 13.99 -20.15 -14.59
C ILE A 209 13.59 -21.51 -14.02
N TYR A 210 12.33 -21.83 -14.09
CA TYR A 210 11.75 -23.08 -13.63
C TYR A 210 10.93 -23.70 -14.75
N ASN A 211 10.93 -25.04 -14.81
CA ASN A 211 10.11 -25.80 -15.75
C ASN A 211 8.79 -26.21 -15.09
N VAL A 212 7.70 -26.10 -15.85
CA VAL A 212 6.40 -26.65 -15.52
C VAL A 212 6.09 -27.74 -16.52
N GLU A 213 5.81 -28.97 -16.07
CA GLU A 213 5.38 -30.08 -16.87
C GLU A 213 4.20 -30.79 -16.21
N ASN A 214 3.12 -31.00 -16.95
CA ASN A 214 1.88 -31.61 -16.43
C ASN A 214 1.33 -30.95 -15.20
N GLY A 215 1.42 -29.60 -15.14
CA GLY A 215 1.00 -28.81 -13.98
C GLY A 215 1.91 -28.98 -12.75
N ILE A 216 3.12 -29.51 -12.91
CA ILE A 216 4.11 -29.66 -11.85
C ILE A 216 5.27 -28.69 -12.08
N LEU A 217 5.53 -27.83 -11.11
CA LEU A 217 6.70 -26.96 -11.06
C LEU A 217 7.87 -27.71 -10.43
N PHE A 218 8.96 -27.85 -11.15
CA PHE A 218 10.18 -28.50 -10.67
C PHE A 218 11.14 -27.47 -10.06
N THR A 219 11.53 -27.68 -8.80
CA THR A 219 12.49 -26.82 -8.10
C THR A 219 13.50 -27.65 -7.33
N LYS A 220 14.63 -27.03 -6.96
CA LYS A 220 15.63 -27.66 -6.08
C LYS A 220 15.10 -27.96 -4.66
N PHE A 221 13.94 -27.44 -4.29
CA PHE A 221 13.33 -27.64 -2.97
C PHE A 221 12.23 -28.71 -3.00
N GLY A 222 11.89 -29.22 -4.18
CA GLY A 222 10.85 -30.22 -4.42
C GLY A 222 9.96 -29.81 -5.59
N ASN A 223 8.96 -30.64 -5.85
CA ASN A 223 8.00 -30.48 -6.91
C ASN A 223 6.69 -29.94 -6.33
N PHE A 224 6.05 -29.01 -7.02
CA PHE A 224 4.85 -28.32 -6.55
C PHE A 224 3.79 -28.32 -7.63
N ASN A 225 2.56 -28.68 -7.27
CA ASN A 225 1.42 -28.54 -8.16
C ASN A 225 1.12 -27.07 -8.39
N VAL A 226 1.01 -26.67 -9.65
CA VAL A 226 0.71 -25.30 -10.08
C VAL A 226 -0.38 -25.34 -11.14
N ASN A 227 -1.14 -24.26 -11.25
CA ASN A 227 -2.14 -24.10 -12.30
C ASN A 227 -1.57 -23.21 -13.41
N LEU A 228 -0.61 -23.77 -14.13
CA LEU A 228 0.08 -23.14 -15.25
C LEU A 228 0.18 -24.16 -16.39
N ASP A 229 0.20 -23.68 -17.61
CA ASP A 229 0.52 -24.48 -18.78
C ASP A 229 1.97 -24.95 -18.74
N ASP A 230 2.27 -26.04 -19.44
CA ASP A 230 3.63 -26.56 -19.55
C ASP A 230 4.55 -25.52 -20.22
N GLY A 231 5.75 -25.37 -19.68
CA GLY A 231 6.70 -24.41 -20.22
C GLY A 231 7.73 -23.89 -19.22
N LEU A 232 8.53 -22.96 -19.68
CA LEU A 232 9.57 -22.31 -18.87
C LEU A 232 9.05 -20.99 -18.29
N TYR A 233 9.23 -20.81 -16.99
CA TYR A 233 8.76 -19.65 -16.26
C TYR A 233 9.87 -18.97 -15.48
N LEU A 234 9.90 -17.63 -15.55
CA LEU A 234 10.74 -16.81 -14.70
C LEU A 234 9.99 -16.48 -13.41
N ILE A 235 10.56 -16.87 -12.29
CA ILE A 235 10.03 -16.49 -10.98
C ILE A 235 10.89 -15.37 -10.41
N ARG A 236 10.30 -14.22 -10.20
CA ARG A 236 10.94 -13.05 -9.66
C ARG A 236 10.04 -12.30 -8.68
N LYS A 237 10.65 -11.48 -7.84
CA LYS A 237 9.90 -10.47 -7.08
C LYS A 237 9.47 -9.33 -7.99
N LEU A 238 8.47 -8.59 -7.58
CA LEU A 238 8.11 -7.34 -8.24
C LEU A 238 9.29 -6.35 -8.17
N THR A 239 9.47 -5.58 -9.23
CA THR A 239 10.47 -4.49 -9.25
C THR A 239 10.02 -3.30 -8.41
N ILE A 240 10.91 -2.34 -8.17
CA ILE A 240 10.56 -1.09 -7.47
C ILE A 240 9.47 -0.33 -8.24
N LYS A 241 9.57 -0.27 -9.58
CA LYS A 241 8.56 0.38 -10.43
C LYS A 241 7.20 -0.30 -10.34
N GLU A 242 7.16 -1.63 -10.41
CA GLU A 242 5.93 -2.40 -10.24
C GLU A 242 5.33 -2.16 -8.84
N CYS A 243 6.16 -2.05 -7.80
CA CYS A 243 5.69 -1.70 -6.46
C CYS A 243 5.20 -0.25 -6.36
N CYS A 244 5.81 0.71 -7.07
CA CYS A 244 5.29 2.07 -7.21
C CYS A 244 3.90 2.06 -7.86
N ARG A 245 3.72 1.31 -8.95
CA ARG A 245 2.42 1.13 -9.63
C ARG A 245 1.37 0.49 -8.72
N LEU A 246 1.75 -0.48 -7.87
CA LEU A 246 0.86 -1.04 -6.86
C LEU A 246 0.41 -0.02 -5.82
N GLN A 247 1.26 0.94 -5.46
CA GLN A 247 0.90 2.06 -4.58
C GLN A 247 0.30 3.24 -5.36
N THR A 248 0.07 3.06 -6.68
CA THR A 248 -0.46 4.09 -7.59
C THR A 248 0.39 5.36 -7.60
N LEU A 249 1.70 5.18 -7.48
CA LEU A 249 2.74 6.20 -7.59
C LEU A 249 3.40 6.14 -8.98
N PRO A 250 4.03 7.23 -9.45
CA PRO A 250 4.80 7.24 -10.69
C PRO A 250 5.95 6.23 -10.66
N ASP A 251 6.33 5.72 -11.83
CA ASP A 251 7.41 4.73 -12.00
C ASP A 251 8.74 5.18 -11.39
N ASN A 252 9.04 6.48 -11.50
CA ASN A 252 10.27 7.10 -11.03
C ASN A 252 10.21 7.62 -9.58
N TYR A 253 9.11 7.39 -8.86
CA TYR A 253 8.91 7.95 -7.52
C TYR A 253 10.01 7.57 -6.53
N CYS A 254 10.54 6.36 -6.65
CA CYS A 254 11.61 5.86 -5.80
C CYS A 254 12.98 5.85 -6.49
N ASP A 255 13.22 6.67 -7.54
CA ASP A 255 14.51 6.69 -8.25
C ASP A 255 15.63 7.45 -7.51
N CYS A 256 15.45 7.75 -6.22
CA CYS A 256 16.44 8.34 -5.35
C CYS A 256 17.72 7.47 -5.29
N PRO A 257 18.87 7.93 -5.80
CA PRO A 257 20.08 7.11 -5.96
C PRO A 257 20.70 6.68 -4.61
N GLU A 258 20.60 7.56 -3.59
CA GLU A 258 21.22 7.33 -2.28
C GLU A 258 20.47 6.29 -1.44
N VAL A 259 19.30 5.84 -1.88
CA VAL A 259 18.47 4.89 -1.14
C VAL A 259 18.57 3.50 -1.76
N SER A 260 18.96 2.50 -0.97
CA SER A 260 19.04 1.12 -1.44
C SER A 260 17.66 0.54 -1.78
N ASN A 261 17.62 -0.44 -2.68
CA ASN A 261 16.37 -1.13 -3.04
C ASN A 261 15.62 -1.71 -1.84
N THR A 262 16.34 -2.24 -0.83
CA THR A 262 15.72 -2.75 0.40
C THR A 262 14.94 -1.67 1.12
N GLN A 263 15.49 -0.46 1.23
CA GLN A 263 14.82 0.66 1.88
C GLN A 263 13.67 1.21 1.03
N LYS A 264 13.80 1.19 -0.30
CA LYS A 264 12.70 1.54 -1.22
C LYS A 264 11.52 0.58 -1.05
N TYR A 265 11.75 -0.73 -1.01
CA TYR A 265 10.69 -1.72 -0.73
C TYR A 265 10.06 -1.49 0.65
N LYS A 266 10.86 -1.18 1.67
CA LYS A 266 10.37 -0.85 3.02
C LYS A 266 9.44 0.36 2.98
N GLY A 267 9.87 1.45 2.34
CA GLY A 267 9.08 2.68 2.20
C GLY A 267 7.76 2.45 1.46
N LEU A 268 7.80 1.74 0.33
CA LEU A 268 6.60 1.38 -0.44
C LEU A 268 5.66 0.46 0.34
N GLY A 269 6.20 -0.50 1.09
CA GLY A 269 5.39 -1.42 1.91
C GLY A 269 4.66 -0.71 3.06
N ASN A 270 5.29 0.30 3.66
CA ASN A 270 4.70 1.10 4.72
C ASN A 270 3.82 2.24 4.18
N GLY A 271 4.04 2.66 2.92
CA GLY A 271 3.35 3.78 2.29
C GLY A 271 1.87 3.54 2.01
N TRP A 272 1.17 4.59 1.65
CA TRP A 272 -0.23 4.58 1.25
C TRP A 272 -0.40 4.17 -0.22
N THR A 273 -1.59 3.67 -0.57
CA THR A 273 -2.04 3.63 -1.96
C THR A 273 -2.58 5.01 -2.32
N ALA A 274 -1.84 5.76 -3.13
CA ALA A 274 -2.09 7.18 -3.36
C ALA A 274 -3.50 7.47 -3.90
N GLU A 275 -4.02 6.68 -4.83
CA GLU A 275 -5.36 6.88 -5.40
C GLU A 275 -6.49 6.73 -4.37
N VAL A 276 -6.30 5.93 -3.30
CA VAL A 276 -7.28 5.88 -2.20
C VAL A 276 -7.26 7.20 -1.43
N ILE A 277 -6.08 7.71 -1.10
CA ILE A 277 -5.93 8.97 -0.37
C ILE A 277 -6.43 10.16 -1.21
N ILE A 278 -6.10 10.17 -2.51
CA ILE A 278 -6.61 11.19 -3.47
C ILE A 278 -8.14 11.17 -3.49
N HIS A 279 -8.75 9.99 -3.57
CA HIS A 279 -10.22 9.85 -3.55
C HIS A 279 -10.81 10.43 -2.26
N LEU A 280 -10.29 10.06 -1.10
CA LEU A 280 -10.77 10.53 0.19
C LEU A 280 -10.60 12.06 0.34
N LEU A 281 -9.42 12.59 0.03
CA LEU A 281 -9.15 14.03 0.10
C LEU A 281 -9.96 14.83 -0.93
N LYS A 282 -10.21 14.28 -2.12
CA LYS A 282 -11.05 14.91 -3.14
C LYS A 282 -12.45 15.18 -2.61
N GLU A 283 -13.05 14.20 -1.92
CA GLU A 283 -14.37 14.34 -1.32
C GLU A 283 -14.37 15.35 -0.16
N GLY A 284 -13.40 15.23 0.77
CA GLY A 284 -13.30 16.13 1.92
C GLY A 284 -13.02 17.58 1.53
N LEU A 285 -12.17 17.78 0.54
CA LEU A 285 -11.69 19.11 0.13
C LEU A 285 -12.37 19.65 -1.13
N LYS A 286 -13.54 19.11 -1.52
CA LYS A 286 -14.25 19.50 -2.74
C LYS A 286 -14.63 20.99 -2.80
N ASN A 287 -14.87 21.60 -1.65
CA ASN A 287 -15.25 23.02 -1.53
C ASN A 287 -14.05 23.95 -1.32
N ILE A 288 -12.81 23.42 -1.24
CA ILE A 288 -11.60 24.21 -1.06
C ILE A 288 -11.01 24.54 -2.42
N SER A 289 -10.81 25.82 -2.72
CA SER A 289 -10.19 26.26 -3.95
C SER A 289 -8.74 25.77 -4.04
N ARG A 290 -8.32 25.30 -5.21
CA ARG A 290 -6.96 24.81 -5.44
C ARG A 290 -5.88 25.91 -5.38
N ASN A 291 -6.29 27.16 -5.43
CA ASN A 291 -5.45 28.34 -5.28
C ASN A 291 -5.44 28.93 -3.87
N GLU A 292 -6.31 28.44 -2.96
CA GLU A 292 -6.28 28.87 -1.56
C GLU A 292 -5.02 28.31 -0.85
N PRO A 293 -4.42 29.06 0.08
CA PRO A 293 -3.33 28.56 0.87
C PRO A 293 -3.83 27.44 1.80
N ILE A 294 -3.12 26.33 1.81
CA ILE A 294 -3.34 25.23 2.74
C ILE A 294 -2.08 24.96 3.57
N GLU A 295 -2.28 24.63 4.83
CA GLU A 295 -1.23 24.16 5.73
C GLU A 295 -1.51 22.70 6.07
N VAL A 296 -0.60 21.81 5.69
CA VAL A 296 -0.71 20.38 5.92
C VAL A 296 0.29 19.96 6.97
N LEU A 297 -0.20 19.29 8.01
CA LEU A 297 0.63 18.58 8.98
C LEU A 297 0.48 17.08 8.75
N SER A 298 1.58 16.41 8.39
CA SER A 298 1.61 14.97 8.16
C SER A 298 2.33 14.26 9.29
N MET A 299 1.62 13.35 9.95
CA MET A 299 2.16 12.53 11.03
C MET A 299 2.54 11.16 10.48
N TYR A 300 3.82 10.75 10.69
CA TYR A 300 4.35 9.48 10.15
C TYR A 300 4.33 9.47 8.62
N ASP A 301 4.90 10.49 7.99
CA ASP A 301 4.76 10.83 6.57
C ASP A 301 5.27 9.74 5.61
N GLY A 302 6.24 8.97 6.05
CA GLY A 302 6.85 7.94 5.21
C GLY A 302 7.61 8.56 4.04
N ILE A 303 7.33 8.07 2.84
CA ILE A 303 8.02 8.47 1.60
C ILE A 303 7.40 9.71 0.92
N GLY A 304 6.58 10.51 1.63
CA GLY A 304 5.98 11.73 1.08
C GLY A 304 4.73 11.49 0.22
N THR A 305 4.06 10.34 0.35
CA THR A 305 2.85 10.03 -0.45
C THR A 305 1.74 11.05 -0.22
N GLY A 306 1.62 11.60 1.02
CA GLY A 306 0.64 12.64 1.32
C GLY A 306 0.87 13.89 0.47
N ARG A 307 2.11 14.39 0.39
CA ARG A 307 2.47 15.55 -0.43
C ARG A 307 2.14 15.33 -1.92
N TYR A 308 2.45 14.11 -2.43
CA TYR A 308 2.07 13.71 -3.79
C TYR A 308 0.56 13.78 -4.03
N CYS A 309 -0.26 13.34 -3.07
CA CYS A 309 -1.72 13.37 -3.21
C CYS A 309 -2.26 14.81 -3.35
N PHE A 310 -1.74 15.77 -2.59
CA PHE A 310 -2.13 17.17 -2.71
C PHE A 310 -1.68 17.77 -4.05
N ASP A 311 -0.51 17.41 -4.54
CA ASP A 311 -0.02 17.82 -5.86
C ASP A 311 -0.95 17.30 -6.97
N LYS A 312 -1.33 16.03 -6.92
CA LYS A 312 -2.29 15.41 -7.86
C LYS A 312 -3.69 16.03 -7.79
N LEU A 313 -4.11 16.52 -6.64
CA LEU A 313 -5.35 17.25 -6.49
C LEU A 313 -5.27 18.69 -7.02
N GLY A 314 -4.09 19.15 -7.42
CA GLY A 314 -3.86 20.44 -8.05
C GLY A 314 -3.76 21.63 -7.10
N PHE A 315 -3.55 21.41 -5.80
CA PHE A 315 -3.28 22.48 -4.86
C PHE A 315 -1.96 23.19 -5.21
N LYS A 316 -1.94 24.53 -5.19
CA LYS A 316 -0.79 25.35 -5.62
C LYS A 316 -0.02 25.96 -4.45
N ASN A 317 -0.74 26.37 -3.41
CA ASN A 317 -0.17 27.09 -2.28
C ASN A 317 -0.17 26.17 -1.04
N ILE A 318 0.83 25.30 -0.94
CA ILE A 318 0.93 24.29 0.10
C ILE A 318 2.12 24.59 1.01
N THR A 319 1.87 24.70 2.30
CA THR A 319 2.89 24.55 3.33
C THR A 319 2.76 23.14 3.90
N TYR A 320 3.76 22.28 3.69
CA TYR A 320 3.71 20.87 4.07
C TYR A 320 4.77 20.56 5.11
N LYS A 321 4.32 20.20 6.32
CA LYS A 321 5.15 19.88 7.48
C LYS A 321 5.00 18.38 7.79
N ALA A 322 6.12 17.66 7.92
CA ALA A 322 6.12 16.20 8.01
C ALA A 322 6.93 15.70 9.21
N TYR A 323 6.30 14.85 10.02
CA TYR A 323 6.96 14.05 11.06
C TYR A 323 7.31 12.68 10.50
N GLU A 324 8.61 12.39 10.39
CA GLU A 324 9.16 11.11 9.98
C GLU A 324 10.57 10.94 10.55
N ILE A 325 10.85 9.76 11.12
CA ILE A 325 12.17 9.44 11.70
C ILE A 325 13.05 8.57 10.79
N ASP A 326 12.43 7.85 9.84
CA ASP A 326 13.19 7.00 8.92
C ASP A 326 13.93 7.86 7.90
N LYS A 327 15.26 7.92 8.03
CA LYS A 327 16.12 8.73 7.17
C LYS A 327 15.96 8.43 5.68
N TYR A 328 15.69 7.17 5.33
CA TYR A 328 15.55 6.76 3.93
C TYR A 328 14.18 7.15 3.37
N ALA A 329 13.13 7.08 4.19
CA ALA A 329 11.83 7.57 3.81
C ALA A 329 11.89 9.09 3.57
N LYS A 330 12.52 9.85 4.48
CA LYS A 330 12.76 11.29 4.31
C LYS A 330 13.56 11.62 3.04
N GLN A 331 14.60 10.84 2.72
CA GLN A 331 15.36 11.04 1.49
C GLN A 331 14.49 10.89 0.24
N ILE A 332 13.62 9.88 0.18
CA ILE A 332 12.68 9.70 -0.95
C ILE A 332 11.67 10.86 -0.99
N ALA A 333 11.11 11.28 0.15
CA ALA A 333 10.19 12.40 0.22
C ALA A 333 10.85 13.69 -0.30
N LYS A 334 12.04 14.03 0.17
CA LYS A 334 12.82 15.20 -0.26
C LYS A 334 13.26 15.15 -1.72
N TYR A 335 13.59 13.96 -2.23
CA TYR A 335 13.92 13.77 -3.64
C TYR A 335 12.78 14.19 -4.56
N ASN A 336 11.54 13.88 -4.19
CA ASN A 336 10.36 14.24 -4.95
C ASN A 336 9.85 15.67 -4.63
N TYR A 337 9.95 16.07 -3.36
CA TYR A 337 9.38 17.31 -2.83
C TYR A 337 10.37 18.03 -1.90
N PRO A 338 11.29 18.82 -2.47
CA PRO A 338 12.27 19.59 -1.67
C PRO A 338 11.63 20.61 -0.73
N ASP A 339 10.38 21.00 -0.99
CA ASP A 339 9.60 21.96 -0.20
C ASP A 339 9.02 21.37 1.10
N VAL A 340 9.09 20.05 1.31
CA VAL A 340 8.64 19.43 2.56
C VAL A 340 9.50 19.89 3.73
N VAL A 341 8.86 20.44 4.76
CA VAL A 341 9.49 20.81 6.02
C VAL A 341 9.56 19.61 6.95
N GLU A 342 10.78 19.15 7.27
CA GLU A 342 10.97 18.01 8.18
C GLU A 342 10.85 18.47 9.64
N CYS A 343 9.93 17.85 10.38
CA CYS A 343 9.61 18.21 11.77
C CYS A 343 10.22 17.24 12.80
N GLY A 344 10.89 16.15 12.37
CA GLY A 344 11.55 15.21 13.28
C GLY A 344 10.65 14.09 13.80
N ASP A 345 10.69 13.85 15.12
CA ASP A 345 9.95 12.75 15.76
C ASP A 345 8.52 13.17 16.09
N ALA A 346 7.55 12.31 15.79
CA ALA A 346 6.15 12.51 16.13
C ALA A 346 5.91 12.66 17.66
N PHE A 347 6.84 12.19 18.50
CA PHE A 347 6.77 12.38 19.94
C PHE A 347 7.00 13.84 20.37
N ASP A 348 7.61 14.66 19.52
CA ASP A 348 7.87 16.08 19.82
C ASP A 348 6.57 16.88 20.02
N VAL A 349 5.44 16.40 19.47
CA VAL A 349 4.12 17.03 19.70
C VAL A 349 3.68 17.03 21.15
N ARG A 350 4.33 16.25 22.02
CA ARG A 350 4.05 16.17 23.46
C ARG A 350 4.76 17.26 24.28
N SER A 351 5.78 17.90 23.71
CA SER A 351 6.51 18.96 24.38
C SER A 351 5.60 20.16 24.64
N ASP A 352 5.67 20.78 25.82
CA ASP A 352 4.93 21.98 26.14
C ASP A 352 5.32 23.14 25.23
N GLU A 353 6.58 23.18 24.78
CA GLU A 353 7.12 24.18 23.86
C GLU A 353 6.69 23.94 22.39
N TRP A 354 6.06 22.81 22.07
CA TRP A 354 5.67 22.49 20.71
C TRP A 354 4.72 23.54 20.13
N ASN A 355 5.15 24.16 19.05
CA ASN A 355 4.34 25.13 18.33
C ASN A 355 4.52 24.92 16.82
N TYR A 356 3.48 24.40 16.15
CA TYR A 356 3.51 24.14 14.72
C TYR A 356 3.82 25.36 13.85
N LYS A 357 3.61 26.59 14.38
CA LYS A 357 3.93 27.84 13.66
C LYS A 357 5.41 28.16 13.65
N LEU A 358 6.18 27.62 14.60
CA LEU A 358 7.62 27.85 14.73
C LEU A 358 8.46 26.75 14.05
N ILE A 359 7.82 25.73 13.47
CA ILE A 359 8.49 24.68 12.72
C ILE A 359 8.79 25.23 11.33
N ASN A 360 10.04 25.58 11.07
CA ASN A 360 10.56 26.14 9.81
C ASN A 360 11.35 25.11 9.03
#